data_b8373515eea1e795b20b5ed74c050bc3
#
_entry.id   b8373515eea1e795b20b5ed74c050bc3
#
_cell.length_a   1.000
_cell.length_b   1.000
_cell.length_c   1.000
_cell.angle_alpha   90.00
_cell.angle_beta   90.00
_cell.angle_gamma   90.00
#
_symmetry.space_group_name_H-M   'P 1'
#
loop_
_entity.id
_entity.type
_entity.pdbx_description
1 polymer ?
#
loop_
_entity_poly.entity_id
_entity_poly.type
_entity_poly.pdbx_seq_one_letter_code
_entity_poly.pdbx_strand_id
1 'polypeptide(L)'
;MEVDGVRDNITNAWEFGDGRGNLSLSSRIKACRKSLSSLKKNANMNSRDRIRQAEIALEQEQSTMIPSTAKIQYLRRELMRAQRDEEMYWWQKSKDKWLNGGDKNSRFFHNSVKASRQTNSIDKLLNSEGVEVFSEAAKGEVAIEFYSNLFKSSNPPPFTFWFNDMRPRVTAQMNKDLVRPVSEVEIKEAVFSIDPSKAPGPDGMSALFFQKYWSVIKEQFVKEVKLFFERGVLPKEWNYTHLCLIPKILEPTSIADLRPISLCSVMYKTVSKIMVKRLKPWMQRLISKTQSAFVSERQIFDNITIAHEMIHS
;
A
#
# COMPACT_ATOMS: atom_id res chain seq x y z
N MET A 1 -9.00 -18.09 -2.30
CA MET A 1 -8.59 -19.48 -2.61
C MET A 1 -7.42 -19.86 -1.72
N GLU A 2 -7.56 -20.84 -0.85
CA GLU A 2 -6.41 -21.51 -0.25
C GLU A 2 -5.98 -22.57 -1.26
N VAL A 3 -4.87 -22.31 -1.91
CA VAL A 3 -4.17 -23.35 -2.68
C VAL A 3 -3.49 -24.22 -1.64
N ASP A 4 -3.81 -25.52 -1.61
CA ASP A 4 -3.20 -26.47 -0.70
C ASP A 4 -1.67 -26.35 -0.76
N GLY A 5 -1.02 -26.33 0.39
CA GLY A 5 0.43 -26.21 0.51
C GLY A 5 1.01 -24.78 0.43
N VAL A 6 0.22 -23.72 0.15
CA VAL A 6 0.77 -22.34 0.13
C VAL A 6 1.27 -21.94 1.51
N ARG A 7 0.55 -22.31 2.57
CA ARG A 7 0.96 -21.99 3.94
C ARG A 7 2.29 -22.64 4.29
N ASP A 8 2.46 -23.91 3.96
CA ASP A 8 3.68 -24.67 4.25
C ASP A 8 4.87 -24.09 3.45
N ASN A 9 4.64 -23.73 2.19
CA ASN A 9 5.66 -23.07 1.38
C ASN A 9 6.08 -21.72 1.95
N ILE A 10 5.13 -20.92 2.50
CA ILE A 10 5.42 -19.66 3.15
C ILE A 10 6.17 -19.89 4.46
N THR A 11 5.74 -20.86 5.28
CA THR A 11 6.42 -21.22 6.54
C THR A 11 7.86 -21.64 6.27
N ASN A 12 8.07 -22.54 5.33
CA ASN A 12 9.41 -23.00 4.94
C ASN A 12 10.27 -21.86 4.40
N ALA A 13 9.74 -21.01 3.53
CA ALA A 13 10.46 -19.86 2.99
C ALA A 13 10.79 -18.83 4.08
N TRP A 14 9.92 -18.68 5.08
CA TRP A 14 10.13 -17.78 6.21
C TRP A 14 11.20 -18.27 7.18
N GLU A 15 11.18 -19.57 7.51
CA GLU A 15 12.08 -20.18 8.48
C GLU A 15 13.47 -20.44 7.90
N PHE A 16 13.55 -21.01 6.73
CA PHE A 16 14.80 -21.49 6.13
C PHE A 16 15.35 -20.58 5.03
N GLY A 17 14.51 -19.77 4.38
CA GLY A 17 14.92 -18.89 3.28
C GLY A 17 15.63 -19.65 2.15
N ASP A 18 16.80 -19.14 1.75
CA ASP A 18 17.68 -19.80 0.77
C ASP A 18 18.74 -20.71 1.44
N GLY A 19 18.54 -21.13 2.69
CA GLY A 19 19.41 -22.11 3.39
C GLY A 19 20.67 -21.54 4.04
N ARG A 20 20.81 -20.22 4.16
CA ARG A 20 21.99 -19.57 4.73
C ARG A 20 21.68 -18.83 6.05
N GLY A 21 21.84 -19.50 7.18
CA GLY A 21 22.01 -18.90 8.50
C GLY A 21 20.97 -17.87 8.96
N ASN A 22 21.37 -16.99 9.86
CA ASN A 22 20.49 -16.01 10.52
C ASN A 22 19.95 -14.96 9.52
N LEU A 23 18.75 -15.17 9.01
CA LEU A 23 18.14 -14.35 7.98
C LEU A 23 17.55 -13.04 8.55
N SER A 24 17.91 -11.90 7.97
CA SER A 24 17.21 -10.63 8.24
C SER A 24 15.74 -10.70 7.84
N LEU A 25 14.90 -9.85 8.43
CA LEU A 25 13.49 -9.76 8.06
C LEU A 25 13.29 -9.50 6.56
N SER A 26 14.10 -8.61 5.97
CA SER A 26 14.07 -8.32 4.54
C SER A 26 14.39 -9.55 3.68
N SER A 27 15.33 -10.39 4.11
CA SER A 27 15.68 -11.64 3.42
C SER A 27 14.53 -12.66 3.48
N ARG A 28 13.88 -12.79 4.64
CA ARG A 28 12.70 -13.64 4.82
C ARG A 28 11.54 -13.21 3.92
N ILE A 29 11.27 -11.91 3.84
CA ILE A 29 10.24 -11.34 2.95
C ILE A 29 10.57 -11.64 1.48
N LYS A 30 11.83 -11.46 1.06
CA LYS A 30 12.28 -11.81 -0.31
C LYS A 30 12.11 -13.28 -0.62
N ALA A 31 12.43 -14.18 0.32
CA ALA A 31 12.23 -15.62 0.17
C ALA A 31 10.76 -15.99 -0.02
N CYS A 32 9.87 -15.44 0.81
CA CYS A 32 8.43 -15.65 0.66
C CYS A 32 7.91 -15.13 -0.68
N ARG A 33 8.36 -13.95 -1.13
CA ARG A 33 8.00 -13.40 -2.45
C ARG A 33 8.43 -14.32 -3.58
N LYS A 34 9.66 -14.85 -3.52
CA LYS A 34 10.19 -15.80 -4.51
C LYS A 34 9.38 -17.08 -4.56
N SER A 35 9.07 -17.66 -3.37
CA SER A 35 8.22 -18.85 -3.23
C SER A 35 6.83 -18.62 -3.83
N LEU A 36 6.15 -17.54 -3.49
CA LEU A 36 4.83 -17.19 -4.06
C LEU A 36 4.90 -17.00 -5.58
N SER A 37 5.97 -16.37 -6.10
CA SER A 37 6.16 -16.17 -7.53
C SER A 37 6.35 -17.49 -8.28
N SER A 38 7.10 -18.43 -7.69
CA SER A 38 7.29 -19.80 -8.24
C SER A 38 5.98 -20.57 -8.23
N LEU A 39 5.23 -20.54 -7.13
CA LEU A 39 3.90 -21.16 -7.06
C LEU A 39 2.95 -20.61 -8.13
N LYS A 40 2.95 -19.28 -8.35
CA LYS A 40 2.13 -18.66 -9.38
C LYS A 40 2.51 -19.12 -10.79
N LYS A 41 3.79 -19.35 -11.07
CA LYS A 41 4.26 -19.85 -12.38
C LYS A 41 3.90 -21.31 -12.61
N ASN A 42 3.99 -22.13 -11.56
CA ASN A 42 3.77 -23.57 -11.64
C ASN A 42 2.27 -23.96 -11.59
N ALA A 43 1.46 -23.20 -10.86
CA ALA A 43 0.02 -23.35 -10.90
C ALA A 43 -0.51 -22.57 -12.10
N ASN A 44 -1.34 -23.23 -12.95
CA ASN A 44 -2.08 -22.52 -14.01
C ASN A 44 -3.10 -21.58 -13.37
N MET A 45 -2.61 -20.44 -12.88
CA MET A 45 -3.39 -19.45 -12.12
C MET A 45 -4.01 -18.37 -13.02
N ASN A 46 -3.88 -18.50 -14.36
CA ASN A 46 -4.55 -17.61 -15.27
C ASN A 46 -6.04 -17.96 -15.32
N SER A 47 -6.85 -17.17 -14.64
CA SER A 47 -8.30 -17.38 -14.56
C SER A 47 -8.96 -17.42 -15.94
N ARG A 48 -8.47 -16.63 -16.91
CA ARG A 48 -8.98 -16.63 -18.29
C ARG A 48 -8.74 -17.98 -19.01
N ASP A 49 -7.54 -18.54 -18.86
CA ASP A 49 -7.23 -19.82 -19.46
C ASP A 49 -8.04 -20.93 -18.81
N ARG A 50 -8.23 -20.87 -17.48
CA ARG A 50 -9.09 -21.80 -16.75
C ARG A 50 -10.56 -21.71 -17.17
N ILE A 51 -11.08 -20.49 -17.37
CA ILE A 51 -12.44 -20.26 -17.89
C ILE A 51 -12.57 -20.92 -19.26
N ARG A 52 -11.67 -20.61 -20.19
CA ARG A 52 -11.69 -21.17 -21.55
C ARG A 52 -11.59 -22.70 -21.55
N GLN A 53 -10.70 -23.27 -20.74
CA GLN A 53 -10.56 -24.73 -20.63
C GLN A 53 -11.83 -25.38 -20.06
N ALA A 54 -12.42 -24.78 -19.01
CA ALA A 54 -13.67 -25.28 -18.41
C ALA A 54 -14.86 -25.16 -19.36
N GLU A 55 -14.96 -24.12 -20.16
CA GLU A 55 -16.00 -23.95 -21.20
C GLU A 55 -15.89 -25.02 -22.28
N ILE A 56 -14.68 -25.21 -22.84
CA ILE A 56 -14.43 -26.24 -23.85
C ILE A 56 -14.73 -27.65 -23.30
N ALA A 57 -14.26 -27.96 -22.08
CA ALA A 57 -14.51 -29.25 -21.46
C ALA A 57 -16.00 -29.50 -21.18
N LEU A 58 -16.73 -28.46 -20.79
CA LEU A 58 -18.15 -28.53 -20.55
C LEU A 58 -18.93 -28.76 -21.85
N GLU A 59 -18.59 -28.06 -22.93
CA GLU A 59 -19.17 -28.22 -24.25
C GLU A 59 -18.91 -29.62 -24.82
N GLN A 60 -17.68 -30.11 -24.70
CA GLN A 60 -17.32 -31.48 -25.10
C GLN A 60 -18.13 -32.54 -24.34
N GLU A 61 -18.28 -32.41 -23.01
CA GLU A 61 -19.05 -33.38 -22.23
C GLU A 61 -20.53 -33.34 -22.55
N GLN A 62 -21.10 -32.16 -22.83
CA GLN A 62 -22.51 -32.01 -23.22
C GLN A 62 -22.81 -32.54 -24.60
N SER A 63 -21.82 -32.63 -25.49
CA SER A 63 -21.95 -33.16 -26.86
C SER A 63 -21.69 -34.68 -26.94
N THR A 64 -21.32 -35.35 -25.87
CA THR A 64 -21.17 -36.82 -25.85
C THR A 64 -22.50 -37.53 -25.94
N MET A 65 -22.53 -38.72 -26.53
CA MET A 65 -23.77 -39.53 -26.66
C MET A 65 -24.40 -39.89 -25.31
N ILE A 66 -23.59 -40.01 -24.25
CA ILE A 66 -24.03 -40.33 -22.89
C ILE A 66 -23.32 -39.34 -21.94
N PRO A 67 -23.88 -38.14 -21.72
CA PRO A 67 -23.27 -37.13 -20.87
C PRO A 67 -23.30 -37.56 -19.39
N SER A 68 -22.17 -37.43 -18.69
CA SER A 68 -22.12 -37.66 -17.25
C SER A 68 -22.58 -36.44 -16.47
N THR A 69 -23.73 -36.54 -15.81
CA THR A 69 -24.28 -35.47 -14.96
C THR A 69 -23.32 -35.05 -13.86
N ALA A 70 -22.60 -35.98 -13.26
CA ALA A 70 -21.62 -35.69 -12.22
C ALA A 70 -20.43 -34.86 -12.77
N LYS A 71 -19.93 -35.21 -13.97
CA LYS A 71 -18.85 -34.48 -14.63
C LYS A 71 -19.28 -33.08 -15.08
N ILE A 72 -20.49 -32.95 -15.62
CA ILE A 72 -21.08 -31.64 -15.96
C ILE A 72 -21.19 -30.74 -14.72
N GLN A 73 -21.66 -31.28 -13.59
CA GLN A 73 -21.75 -30.50 -12.33
C GLN A 73 -20.37 -30.11 -11.79
N TYR A 74 -19.40 -30.98 -11.92
CA TYR A 74 -18.00 -30.68 -11.56
C TYR A 74 -17.47 -29.54 -12.42
N LEU A 75 -17.57 -29.65 -13.75
CA LEU A 75 -17.08 -28.63 -14.70
C LEU A 75 -17.78 -27.27 -14.52
N ARG A 76 -19.10 -27.26 -14.24
CA ARG A 76 -19.82 -26.04 -13.91
C ARG A 76 -19.28 -25.37 -12.63
N ARG A 77 -18.96 -26.16 -11.62
CA ARG A 77 -18.37 -25.63 -10.37
C ARG A 77 -16.98 -25.03 -10.62
N GLU A 78 -16.15 -25.71 -11.41
CA GLU A 78 -14.84 -25.18 -11.79
C GLU A 78 -14.93 -23.92 -12.63
N LEU A 79 -15.86 -23.85 -13.58
CA LEU A 79 -16.13 -22.63 -14.37
C LEU A 79 -16.54 -21.47 -13.47
N MET A 80 -17.51 -21.69 -12.55
CA MET A 80 -17.93 -20.66 -11.60
C MET A 80 -16.79 -20.17 -10.70
N ARG A 81 -15.90 -21.10 -10.26
CA ARG A 81 -14.70 -20.72 -9.47
C ARG A 81 -13.76 -19.85 -10.29
N ALA A 82 -13.45 -20.26 -11.52
CA ALA A 82 -12.55 -19.51 -12.39
C ALA A 82 -13.10 -18.12 -12.74
N GLN A 83 -14.40 -18.00 -12.98
CA GLN A 83 -15.09 -16.72 -13.22
C GLN A 83 -15.03 -15.81 -11.99
N ARG A 84 -15.24 -16.36 -10.78
CA ARG A 84 -15.14 -15.59 -9.53
C ARG A 84 -13.69 -15.10 -9.28
N ASP A 85 -12.70 -15.94 -9.58
CA ASP A 85 -11.29 -15.55 -9.46
C ASP A 85 -10.94 -14.41 -10.43
N GLU A 86 -11.44 -14.44 -11.67
CA GLU A 86 -11.27 -13.37 -12.66
C GLU A 86 -11.96 -12.07 -12.23
N GLU A 87 -13.19 -12.15 -11.74
CA GLU A 87 -13.92 -11.01 -11.21
C GLU A 87 -13.18 -10.37 -10.03
N MET A 88 -12.73 -11.19 -9.06
CA MET A 88 -11.96 -10.73 -7.91
C MET A 88 -10.67 -10.02 -8.32
N TYR A 89 -9.97 -10.56 -9.32
CA TYR A 89 -8.75 -9.94 -9.87
C TYR A 89 -9.02 -8.55 -10.45
N TRP A 90 -10.08 -8.40 -11.25
CA TRP A 90 -10.43 -7.11 -11.86
C TRP A 90 -11.01 -6.13 -10.87
N TRP A 91 -11.82 -6.60 -9.92
CA TRP A 91 -12.29 -5.79 -8.79
C TRP A 91 -11.11 -5.23 -8.00
N GLN A 92 -10.13 -6.05 -7.65
CA GLN A 92 -8.93 -5.59 -6.95
C GLN A 92 -8.13 -4.58 -7.76
N LYS A 93 -8.06 -4.74 -9.09
CA LYS A 93 -7.37 -3.80 -9.98
C LYS A 93 -8.10 -2.48 -10.16
N SER A 94 -9.42 -2.50 -10.23
CA SER A 94 -10.22 -1.28 -10.38
C SER A 94 -10.17 -0.40 -9.14
N LYS A 95 -9.86 -1.00 -7.96
CA LYS A 95 -9.94 -0.35 -6.63
C LYS A 95 -11.30 0.28 -6.33
N ASP A 96 -12.31 -0.14 -7.04
CA ASP A 96 -13.66 0.37 -6.89
C ASP A 96 -14.31 -0.28 -5.67
N LYS A 97 -14.62 0.55 -4.66
CA LYS A 97 -15.22 0.11 -3.39
C LYS A 97 -16.74 0.16 -3.41
N TRP A 98 -17.35 0.73 -4.48
CA TRP A 98 -18.77 1.01 -4.53
C TRP A 98 -19.62 -0.21 -4.85
N LEU A 99 -19.09 -1.19 -5.54
CA LEU A 99 -19.81 -2.42 -5.87
C LEU A 99 -19.55 -3.50 -4.82
N ASN A 100 -20.25 -3.42 -3.71
CA ASN A 100 -20.42 -4.55 -2.80
C ASN A 100 -21.38 -5.55 -3.45
N GLY A 101 -20.80 -6.54 -4.12
CA GLY A 101 -21.36 -7.86 -4.33
C GLY A 101 -22.72 -7.98 -5.01
N GLY A 102 -22.77 -8.68 -6.10
CA GLY A 102 -23.98 -9.30 -6.64
C GLY A 102 -24.09 -9.33 -8.15
N ASP A 103 -23.61 -8.33 -8.85
CA ASP A 103 -23.65 -8.33 -10.30
C ASP A 103 -22.29 -8.68 -10.89
N LYS A 104 -22.22 -9.73 -11.72
CA LYS A 104 -21.02 -10.19 -12.43
C LYS A 104 -20.57 -9.15 -13.46
N ASN A 105 -20.03 -8.01 -13.01
CA ASN A 105 -19.75 -6.87 -13.88
C ASN A 105 -18.24 -6.77 -14.21
N SER A 106 -17.63 -7.86 -14.67
CA SER A 106 -16.24 -7.87 -15.12
C SER A 106 -15.97 -6.79 -16.17
N ARG A 107 -16.93 -6.50 -17.05
CA ARG A 107 -16.85 -5.46 -18.08
C ARG A 107 -16.73 -4.06 -17.48
N PHE A 108 -17.47 -3.79 -16.40
CA PHE A 108 -17.38 -2.52 -15.67
C PHE A 108 -15.97 -2.33 -15.07
N PHE A 109 -15.44 -3.33 -14.38
CA PHE A 109 -14.10 -3.26 -13.79
C PHE A 109 -13.01 -3.14 -14.86
N HIS A 110 -13.15 -3.80 -15.99
CA HIS A 110 -12.26 -3.65 -17.15
C HIS A 110 -12.26 -2.21 -17.67
N ASN A 111 -13.44 -1.62 -17.85
CA ASN A 111 -13.57 -0.24 -18.33
C ASN A 111 -13.02 0.77 -17.30
N SER A 112 -13.28 0.57 -16.01
CA SER A 112 -12.76 1.40 -14.93
C SER A 112 -11.22 1.36 -14.91
N VAL A 113 -10.61 0.17 -15.03
CA VAL A 113 -9.14 0.04 -15.10
C VAL A 113 -8.58 0.70 -16.36
N LYS A 114 -9.25 0.57 -17.51
CA LYS A 114 -8.81 1.20 -18.77
C LYS A 114 -8.89 2.72 -18.68
N ALA A 115 -10.00 3.27 -18.20
CA ALA A 115 -10.19 4.70 -17.98
C ALA A 115 -9.14 5.26 -16.99
N SER A 116 -8.93 4.59 -15.85
CA SER A 116 -7.90 5.01 -14.88
C SER A 116 -6.48 4.98 -15.46
N ARG A 117 -6.16 4.03 -16.32
CA ARG A 117 -4.85 3.99 -17.00
C ARG A 117 -4.70 5.15 -17.97
N GLN A 118 -5.73 5.46 -18.73
CA GLN A 118 -5.72 6.57 -19.68
C GLN A 118 -5.60 7.93 -18.93
N THR A 119 -6.38 8.11 -17.87
CA THR A 119 -6.31 9.34 -17.05
C THR A 119 -4.96 9.51 -16.33
N ASN A 120 -4.31 8.40 -15.97
CA ASN A 120 -3.02 8.43 -15.27
C ASN A 120 -1.81 8.31 -16.21
N SER A 121 -2.03 8.34 -17.54
CA SER A 121 -0.94 8.37 -18.51
C SER A 121 -0.20 9.72 -18.44
N ILE A 122 1.11 9.65 -18.56
CA ILE A 122 1.98 10.83 -18.69
C ILE A 122 2.67 10.70 -20.04
N ASP A 123 2.08 11.30 -21.05
CA ASP A 123 2.55 11.11 -22.42
C ASP A 123 3.84 11.89 -22.69
N LYS A 124 3.95 13.11 -22.15
CA LYS A 124 5.12 13.97 -22.27
C LYS A 124 5.37 14.76 -21.00
N LEU A 125 6.59 15.23 -20.82
CA LEU A 125 6.96 16.20 -19.78
C LEU A 125 7.89 17.25 -20.38
N LEU A 126 7.91 18.44 -19.79
CA LEU A 126 8.91 19.46 -20.08
C LEU A 126 10.12 19.26 -19.17
N ASN A 127 11.32 19.29 -19.71
CA ASN A 127 12.55 19.31 -18.93
C ASN A 127 12.83 20.72 -18.38
N SER A 128 13.96 20.89 -17.65
CA SER A 128 14.39 22.17 -17.07
C SER A 128 14.65 23.27 -18.13
N GLU A 129 14.87 22.90 -19.39
CA GLU A 129 15.08 23.82 -20.54
C GLU A 129 13.79 24.13 -21.30
N GLY A 130 12.64 23.59 -20.88
CA GLY A 130 11.34 23.77 -21.55
C GLY A 130 11.15 22.89 -22.79
N VAL A 131 12.02 21.89 -22.99
CA VAL A 131 11.93 20.94 -24.12
C VAL A 131 11.03 19.78 -23.76
N GLU A 132 10.15 19.38 -24.67
CA GLU A 132 9.27 18.22 -24.51
C GLU A 132 10.05 16.91 -24.61
N VAL A 133 9.86 16.03 -23.62
CA VAL A 133 10.42 14.68 -23.59
C VAL A 133 9.31 13.63 -23.55
N PHE A 134 9.45 12.57 -24.33
CA PHE A 134 8.41 11.56 -24.55
C PHE A 134 8.82 10.17 -24.04
N SER A 135 10.11 9.83 -24.09
CA SER A 135 10.56 8.51 -23.64
C SER A 135 10.44 8.33 -22.15
N GLU A 136 10.12 7.11 -21.67
CA GLU A 136 10.02 6.79 -20.24
C GLU A 136 11.33 7.10 -19.50
N ALA A 137 12.48 6.86 -20.13
CA ALA A 137 13.78 7.17 -19.55
C ALA A 137 13.97 8.67 -19.35
N ALA A 138 13.73 9.50 -20.38
CA ALA A 138 13.86 10.95 -20.29
C ALA A 138 12.86 11.57 -19.31
N LYS A 139 11.60 11.11 -19.29
CA LYS A 139 10.61 11.52 -18.27
C LYS A 139 11.08 11.15 -16.87
N GLY A 140 11.72 9.98 -16.71
CA GLY A 140 12.32 9.53 -15.46
C GLY A 140 13.44 10.47 -15.00
N GLU A 141 14.33 10.89 -15.90
CA GLU A 141 15.42 11.84 -15.60
C GLU A 141 14.89 13.19 -15.13
N VAL A 142 13.88 13.75 -15.81
CA VAL A 142 13.20 14.99 -15.38
C VAL A 142 12.64 14.85 -13.97
N ALA A 143 12.00 13.72 -13.67
CA ALA A 143 11.45 13.47 -12.34
C ALA A 143 12.56 13.35 -11.27
N ILE A 144 13.63 12.64 -11.58
CA ILE A 144 14.78 12.47 -10.66
C ILE A 144 15.42 13.82 -10.36
N GLU A 145 15.69 14.63 -11.37
CA GLU A 145 16.25 15.97 -11.21
C GLU A 145 15.38 16.84 -10.32
N PHE A 146 14.09 16.94 -10.62
CA PHE A 146 13.12 17.74 -9.86
C PHE A 146 13.05 17.32 -8.40
N TYR A 147 12.83 16.03 -8.12
CA TYR A 147 12.68 15.56 -6.74
C TYR A 147 13.99 15.53 -5.96
N SER A 148 15.12 15.31 -6.62
CA SER A 148 16.44 15.42 -6.00
C SER A 148 16.71 16.84 -5.51
N ASN A 149 16.34 17.84 -6.30
CA ASN A 149 16.47 19.25 -5.93
C ASN A 149 15.45 19.61 -4.84
N LEU A 150 14.19 19.17 -4.96
CA LEU A 150 13.13 19.45 -3.99
C LEU A 150 13.42 18.89 -2.60
N PHE A 151 13.97 17.68 -2.53
CA PHE A 151 14.26 17.01 -1.25
C PHE A 151 15.67 17.29 -0.71
N LYS A 152 16.46 18.07 -1.42
CA LYS A 152 17.77 18.51 -0.95
C LYS A 152 17.60 19.51 0.19
N SER A 153 18.27 19.24 1.33
CA SER A 153 18.25 20.18 2.45
C SER A 153 18.97 21.47 2.07
N SER A 154 18.37 22.61 2.37
CA SER A 154 19.00 23.92 2.27
C SER A 154 19.95 24.22 3.45
N ASN A 155 20.07 23.28 4.42
CA ASN A 155 20.81 23.46 5.67
C ASN A 155 20.50 24.82 6.34
N PRO A 156 19.20 25.07 6.69
CA PRO A 156 18.82 26.34 7.28
C PRO A 156 19.59 26.57 8.58
N PRO A 157 19.89 27.82 8.93
CA PRO A 157 20.53 28.14 10.19
C PRO A 157 19.68 27.68 11.38
N PRO A 158 20.26 27.44 12.56
CA PRO A 158 19.49 27.03 13.74
C PRO A 158 18.39 28.04 14.06
N PHE A 159 17.13 27.61 14.10
CA PHE A 159 15.97 28.44 14.40
C PHE A 159 15.79 28.71 15.90
N THR A 160 16.84 28.71 16.70
CA THR A 160 16.77 28.88 18.16
C THR A 160 16.08 30.17 18.57
N PHE A 161 16.26 31.25 17.81
CA PHE A 161 15.64 32.54 18.06
C PHE A 161 14.10 32.50 18.04
N TRP A 162 13.51 31.74 17.12
CA TRP A 162 12.04 31.69 16.95
C TRP A 162 11.33 30.91 18.07
N PHE A 163 12.04 30.13 18.85
CA PHE A 163 11.47 29.27 19.89
C PHE A 163 11.64 29.83 21.29
N ASN A 164 12.36 30.94 21.47
CA ASN A 164 12.64 31.52 22.79
C ASN A 164 11.36 31.93 23.55
N ASP A 165 10.34 32.39 22.80
CA ASP A 165 9.06 32.82 23.38
C ASP A 165 7.99 31.70 23.42
N MET A 166 8.31 30.52 22.90
CA MET A 166 7.39 29.40 22.88
C MET A 166 7.42 28.63 24.18
N ARG A 167 6.29 28.60 24.88
CA ARG A 167 6.14 27.77 26.08
C ARG A 167 6.07 26.29 25.72
N PRO A 168 6.84 25.40 26.40
CA PRO A 168 6.73 23.95 26.20
C PRO A 168 5.31 23.48 26.44
N ARG A 169 4.71 22.79 25.46
CA ARG A 169 3.35 22.25 25.58
C ARG A 169 3.36 20.74 25.91
N VAL A 170 4.48 20.08 25.69
CA VAL A 170 4.63 18.65 25.99
C VAL A 170 4.88 18.50 27.49
N THR A 171 3.95 17.86 28.20
CA THR A 171 4.09 17.57 29.63
C THR A 171 4.93 16.32 29.86
N ALA A 172 5.45 16.14 31.09
CA ALA A 172 6.17 14.92 31.47
C ALA A 172 5.32 13.65 31.26
N GLN A 173 4.01 13.71 31.52
CA GLN A 173 3.10 12.59 31.28
C GLN A 173 2.96 12.28 29.78
N MET A 174 2.77 13.30 28.94
CA MET A 174 2.73 13.11 27.47
C MET A 174 4.02 12.45 26.97
N ASN A 175 5.17 12.95 27.44
CA ASN A 175 6.46 12.38 27.04
C ASN A 175 6.60 10.92 27.46
N LYS A 176 6.21 10.59 28.70
CA LYS A 176 6.19 9.20 29.19
C LYS A 176 5.36 8.29 28.31
N ASP A 177 4.17 8.75 27.89
CA ASP A 177 3.26 7.97 27.03
C ASP A 177 3.80 7.79 25.60
N LEU A 178 4.45 8.83 25.06
CA LEU A 178 5.02 8.80 23.73
C LEU A 178 6.23 7.87 23.61
N VAL A 179 7.12 7.84 24.65
CA VAL A 179 8.37 7.09 24.63
C VAL A 179 8.28 5.70 25.28
N ARG A 180 7.11 5.32 25.81
CA ARG A 180 6.94 4.01 26.43
C ARG A 180 7.34 2.86 25.51
N PRO A 181 7.84 1.72 26.03
CA PRO A 181 8.15 0.53 25.23
C PRO A 181 6.95 0.10 24.37
N VAL A 182 7.23 -0.38 23.16
CA VAL A 182 6.19 -0.83 22.23
C VAL A 182 5.80 -2.27 22.55
N SER A 183 4.50 -2.52 22.74
CA SER A 183 3.98 -3.86 23.01
C SER A 183 3.68 -4.63 21.71
N GLU A 184 3.66 -5.97 21.79
CA GLU A 184 3.27 -6.84 20.67
C GLU A 184 1.83 -6.53 20.21
N VAL A 185 0.93 -6.25 21.13
CA VAL A 185 -0.46 -5.91 20.85
C VAL A 185 -0.54 -4.63 20.02
N GLU A 186 0.21 -3.59 20.39
CA GLU A 186 0.27 -2.32 19.68
C GLU A 186 0.80 -2.50 18.26
N ILE A 187 1.83 -3.34 18.06
CA ILE A 187 2.38 -3.68 16.76
C ILE A 187 1.35 -4.43 15.91
N LYS A 188 0.69 -5.45 16.46
CA LYS A 188 -0.35 -6.21 15.77
C LYS A 188 -1.50 -5.30 15.33
N GLU A 189 -2.01 -4.46 16.21
CA GLU A 189 -3.07 -3.51 15.90
C GLU A 189 -2.66 -2.54 14.78
N ALA A 190 -1.41 -2.07 14.79
CA ALA A 190 -0.89 -1.22 13.73
C ALA A 190 -0.89 -1.94 12.37
N VAL A 191 -0.39 -3.18 12.29
CA VAL A 191 -0.39 -3.99 11.07
C VAL A 191 -1.81 -4.24 10.57
N PHE A 192 -2.72 -4.65 11.46
CA PHE A 192 -4.11 -4.97 11.09
C PHE A 192 -4.96 -3.75 10.77
N SER A 193 -4.52 -2.55 11.15
CA SER A 193 -5.15 -1.28 10.76
C SER A 193 -4.75 -0.81 9.36
N ILE A 194 -3.76 -1.44 8.72
CA ILE A 194 -3.40 -1.13 7.33
C ILE A 194 -4.40 -1.83 6.40
N ASP A 195 -5.01 -1.08 5.51
CA ASP A 195 -5.94 -1.64 4.51
C ASP A 195 -5.21 -2.70 3.66
N PRO A 196 -5.68 -3.97 3.65
CA PRO A 196 -5.02 -5.08 2.95
C PRO A 196 -4.97 -4.89 1.43
N SER A 197 -5.85 -4.08 0.86
CA SER A 197 -5.97 -3.81 -0.58
C SER A 197 -5.00 -2.73 -1.08
N LYS A 198 -4.30 -2.01 -0.19
CA LYS A 198 -3.35 -0.96 -0.58
C LYS A 198 -2.14 -1.54 -1.31
N ALA A 199 -1.60 -0.74 -2.24
CA ALA A 199 -0.41 -1.08 -3.00
C ALA A 199 0.77 -1.42 -2.07
N PRO A 200 1.53 -2.49 -2.41
CA PRO A 200 2.73 -2.87 -1.68
C PRO A 200 3.85 -1.85 -1.86
N GLY A 201 4.84 -1.90 -0.97
CA GLY A 201 6.10 -1.19 -1.13
C GLY A 201 7.06 -1.88 -2.11
N PRO A 202 8.36 -1.47 -2.11
CA PRO A 202 9.39 -2.05 -2.99
C PRO A 202 9.64 -3.53 -2.75
N ASP A 203 9.33 -4.03 -1.56
CA ASP A 203 9.38 -5.46 -1.21
C ASP A 203 8.34 -6.30 -1.96
N GLY A 204 7.32 -5.65 -2.55
CA GLY A 204 6.25 -6.28 -3.30
C GLY A 204 5.22 -7.03 -2.45
N MET A 205 5.26 -6.85 -1.10
CA MET A 205 4.36 -7.52 -0.17
C MET A 205 3.32 -6.56 0.39
N SER A 206 2.03 -6.90 0.19
CA SER A 206 0.90 -6.11 0.71
C SER A 206 0.64 -6.38 2.20
N ALA A 207 -0.13 -5.51 2.86
CA ALA A 207 -0.55 -5.73 4.24
C ALA A 207 -1.35 -7.04 4.40
N LEU A 208 -2.08 -7.47 3.37
CA LEU A 208 -2.80 -8.75 3.37
C LEU A 208 -1.90 -9.93 3.68
N PHE A 209 -0.67 -9.96 3.11
CA PHE A 209 0.29 -11.02 3.39
C PHE A 209 0.64 -11.07 4.89
N PHE A 210 1.00 -9.94 5.48
CA PHE A 210 1.39 -9.85 6.88
C PHE A 210 0.23 -10.19 7.82
N GLN A 211 -0.98 -9.79 7.49
CA GLN A 211 -2.18 -10.11 8.26
C GLN A 211 -2.54 -11.60 8.17
N LYS A 212 -2.55 -12.16 6.95
CA LYS A 212 -2.92 -13.57 6.71
C LYS A 212 -1.92 -14.54 7.35
N TYR A 213 -0.63 -14.24 7.28
CA TYR A 213 0.44 -15.10 7.79
C TYR A 213 1.01 -14.62 9.13
N TRP A 214 0.26 -13.81 9.88
CA TRP A 214 0.71 -13.25 11.16
C TRP A 214 1.25 -14.30 12.13
N SER A 215 0.60 -15.46 12.24
CA SER A 215 1.04 -16.54 13.12
C SER A 215 2.44 -17.08 12.80
N VAL A 216 2.88 -16.99 11.54
CA VAL A 216 4.19 -17.44 11.08
C VAL A 216 5.25 -16.35 11.28
N ILE A 217 4.88 -15.09 10.99
CA ILE A 217 5.85 -14.00 10.86
C ILE A 217 6.04 -13.18 12.15
N LYS A 218 5.11 -13.27 13.10
CA LYS A 218 4.98 -12.35 14.25
C LYS A 218 6.26 -12.18 15.07
N GLU A 219 6.96 -13.27 15.36
CA GLU A 219 8.12 -13.24 16.27
C GLU A 219 9.23 -12.34 15.73
N GLN A 220 9.64 -12.59 14.50
CA GLN A 220 10.70 -11.79 13.87
C GLN A 220 10.22 -10.37 13.55
N PHE A 221 8.95 -10.23 13.12
CA PHE A 221 8.38 -8.92 12.83
C PHE A 221 8.33 -8.02 14.06
N VAL A 222 7.82 -8.54 15.18
CA VAL A 222 7.74 -7.83 16.47
C VAL A 222 9.12 -7.47 16.99
N LYS A 223 10.08 -8.41 16.91
CA LYS A 223 11.47 -8.18 17.31
C LYS A 223 12.09 -7.00 16.59
N GLU A 224 11.95 -6.96 15.26
CA GLU A 224 12.53 -5.89 14.44
C GLU A 224 11.87 -4.52 14.69
N VAL A 225 10.54 -4.48 14.86
CA VAL A 225 9.84 -3.23 15.18
C VAL A 225 10.26 -2.71 16.56
N LYS A 226 10.35 -3.59 17.58
CA LYS A 226 10.85 -3.19 18.90
C LYS A 226 12.27 -2.64 18.84
N LEU A 227 13.15 -3.31 18.09
CA LEU A 227 14.53 -2.89 17.91
C LEU A 227 14.64 -1.48 17.30
N PHE A 228 13.75 -1.14 16.35
CA PHE A 228 13.67 0.23 15.83
C PHE A 228 13.33 1.24 16.93
N PHE A 229 12.32 0.97 17.76
CA PHE A 229 11.93 1.90 18.84
C PHE A 229 12.98 2.00 19.96
N GLU A 230 13.79 0.97 20.16
CA GLU A 230 14.88 0.96 21.14
C GLU A 230 16.11 1.75 20.62
N ARG A 231 16.46 1.57 19.35
CA ARG A 231 17.68 2.14 18.77
C ARG A 231 17.50 3.45 18.02
N GLY A 232 16.29 3.78 17.61
CA GLY A 232 15.98 4.96 16.80
C GLY A 232 16.55 4.90 15.37
N VAL A 233 17.02 3.73 14.92
CA VAL A 233 17.65 3.56 13.59
C VAL A 233 16.72 2.81 12.67
N LEU A 234 16.33 3.46 11.56
CA LEU A 234 15.49 2.85 10.52
C LEU A 234 16.42 2.13 9.51
N PRO A 235 16.24 0.81 9.31
CA PRO A 235 16.99 0.08 8.28
C PRO A 235 16.77 0.70 6.89
N LYS A 236 17.83 0.76 6.07
CA LYS A 236 17.78 1.36 4.73
C LYS A 236 16.68 0.73 3.86
N GLU A 237 16.51 -0.59 3.95
CA GLU A 237 15.50 -1.33 3.19
C GLU A 237 14.07 -0.92 3.54
N TRP A 238 13.81 -0.50 4.80
CA TRP A 238 12.47 -0.04 5.21
C TRP A 238 12.22 1.39 4.78
N ASN A 239 13.27 2.21 4.77
CA ASN A 239 13.19 3.61 4.35
C ASN A 239 13.16 3.78 2.82
N TYR A 240 13.55 2.73 2.07
CA TYR A 240 13.46 2.77 0.62
C TYR A 240 11.99 2.73 0.16
N THR A 241 11.62 3.64 -0.73
CA THR A 241 10.25 3.72 -1.27
C THR A 241 10.28 4.00 -2.76
N HIS A 242 9.25 3.54 -3.46
CA HIS A 242 9.00 3.97 -4.84
C HIS A 242 8.08 5.18 -4.83
N LEU A 243 8.43 6.21 -5.59
CA LEU A 243 7.55 7.33 -5.89
C LEU A 243 6.72 6.99 -7.12
N CYS A 244 5.40 6.98 -6.97
CA CYS A 244 4.46 6.84 -8.06
C CYS A 244 3.88 8.22 -8.36
N LEU A 245 4.05 8.70 -9.59
CA LEU A 245 3.55 10.01 -10.00
C LEU A 245 2.13 9.87 -10.55
N ILE A 246 1.21 10.65 -10.00
CA ILE A 246 -0.20 10.66 -10.41
C ILE A 246 -0.59 12.06 -10.89
N PRO A 247 -1.16 12.21 -12.09
CA PRO A 247 -1.63 13.50 -12.59
C PRO A 247 -2.62 14.19 -11.65
N LYS A 248 -2.48 15.50 -11.49
CA LYS A 248 -3.45 16.39 -10.83
C LYS A 248 -4.50 16.87 -11.81
N ILE A 249 -4.11 16.98 -13.07
CA ILE A 249 -4.89 17.52 -14.19
C ILE A 249 -4.87 16.52 -15.35
N LEU A 250 -5.75 16.66 -16.29
CA LEU A 250 -5.69 15.95 -17.56
C LEU A 250 -4.51 16.52 -18.38
N GLU A 251 -3.77 15.62 -19.08
CA GLU A 251 -2.62 15.96 -19.92
C GLU A 251 -1.55 16.81 -19.19
N PRO A 252 -0.92 16.27 -18.14
CA PRO A 252 0.13 16.97 -17.42
C PRO A 252 1.36 17.16 -18.31
N THR A 253 1.93 18.35 -18.28
CA THR A 253 3.17 18.68 -19.02
C THR A 253 4.33 19.01 -18.10
N SER A 254 4.06 19.38 -16.86
CA SER A 254 5.06 19.68 -15.86
C SER A 254 5.08 18.67 -14.72
N ILE A 255 6.25 18.44 -14.10
CA ILE A 255 6.33 17.66 -12.85
C ILE A 255 5.49 18.29 -11.74
N ALA A 256 5.30 19.60 -11.72
CA ALA A 256 4.43 20.28 -10.77
C ALA A 256 2.94 19.86 -10.90
N ASP A 257 2.52 19.38 -12.05
CA ASP A 257 1.17 18.86 -12.30
C ASP A 257 0.97 17.44 -11.75
N LEU A 258 2.02 16.82 -11.20
CA LEU A 258 1.99 15.47 -10.68
C LEU A 258 1.99 15.47 -9.15
N ARG A 259 1.31 14.47 -8.56
CA ARG A 259 1.36 14.16 -7.13
C ARG A 259 2.32 13.01 -6.90
N PRO A 260 3.40 13.19 -6.12
CA PRO A 260 4.23 12.07 -5.72
C PRO A 260 3.52 11.25 -4.62
N ILE A 261 3.27 9.99 -4.89
CA ILE A 261 2.71 9.05 -3.92
C ILE A 261 3.80 8.05 -3.53
N SER A 262 4.18 8.04 -2.25
CA SER A 262 5.17 7.12 -1.71
C SER A 262 4.57 5.74 -1.46
N LEU A 263 5.10 4.72 -2.10
CA LEU A 263 4.75 3.32 -1.90
C LEU A 263 5.69 2.70 -0.86
N CYS A 264 5.41 2.97 0.42
CA CYS A 264 6.23 2.48 1.53
C CYS A 264 5.97 1.00 1.84
N SER A 265 6.98 0.31 2.41
CA SER A 265 6.86 -1.05 2.93
C SER A 265 5.86 -1.12 4.09
N VAL A 266 5.35 -2.32 4.40
CA VAL A 266 4.45 -2.53 5.53
C VAL A 266 5.17 -2.26 6.86
N MET A 267 6.47 -2.55 6.94
CA MET A 267 7.29 -2.25 8.12
C MET A 267 7.29 -0.75 8.41
N TYR A 268 7.60 0.08 7.42
CA TYR A 268 7.58 1.54 7.55
C TYR A 268 6.19 2.05 7.96
N LYS A 269 5.14 1.55 7.29
CA LYS A 269 3.74 1.91 7.60
C LYS A 269 3.38 1.53 9.04
N THR A 270 3.85 0.38 9.54
CA THR A 270 3.58 -0.07 10.91
C THR A 270 4.20 0.87 11.93
N VAL A 271 5.49 1.19 11.76
CA VAL A 271 6.20 2.15 12.63
C VAL A 271 5.48 3.51 12.64
N SER A 272 5.18 4.06 11.46
CA SER A 272 4.46 5.33 11.32
C SER A 272 3.08 5.29 12.01
N LYS A 273 2.33 4.20 11.88
CA LYS A 273 1.01 4.06 12.51
C LYS A 273 1.09 4.01 14.04
N ILE A 274 2.10 3.34 14.59
CA ILE A 274 2.34 3.33 16.04
C ILE A 274 2.61 4.75 16.53
N MET A 275 3.52 5.48 15.86
CA MET A 275 3.83 6.87 16.22
C MET A 275 2.60 7.76 16.12
N VAL A 276 1.85 7.68 15.02
CA VAL A 276 0.59 8.43 14.84
C VAL A 276 -0.43 8.08 15.91
N LYS A 277 -0.61 6.79 16.25
CA LYS A 277 -1.56 6.36 17.27
C LYS A 277 -1.22 6.92 18.65
N ARG A 278 0.07 7.01 18.98
CA ARG A 278 0.55 7.60 20.26
C ARG A 278 0.40 9.12 20.27
N LEU A 279 0.67 9.79 19.13
CA LEU A 279 0.62 11.25 19.06
C LEU A 279 -0.82 11.79 18.96
N LYS A 280 -1.71 11.07 18.26
CA LYS A 280 -3.08 11.53 17.95
C LYS A 280 -3.88 12.04 19.17
N PRO A 281 -3.88 11.38 20.36
CA PRO A 281 -4.63 11.86 21.53
C PRO A 281 -4.18 13.23 22.04
N TRP A 282 -2.93 13.60 21.75
CA TRP A 282 -2.32 14.84 22.24
C TRP A 282 -2.41 16.00 21.26
N MET A 283 -2.77 15.73 19.97
CA MET A 283 -2.77 16.73 18.91
C MET A 283 -3.61 17.96 19.23
N GLN A 284 -4.79 17.79 19.83
CA GLN A 284 -5.65 18.91 20.19
C GLN A 284 -5.03 19.87 21.21
N ARG A 285 -4.14 19.36 22.08
CA ARG A 285 -3.42 20.16 23.08
C ARG A 285 -2.14 20.78 22.54
N LEU A 286 -1.49 20.10 21.59
CA LEU A 286 -0.21 20.54 21.02
C LEU A 286 -0.38 21.57 19.92
N ILE A 287 -1.46 21.47 19.14
CA ILE A 287 -1.70 22.29 17.97
C ILE A 287 -2.60 23.50 18.33
N SER A 288 -2.29 24.67 17.75
CA SER A 288 -3.11 25.89 17.93
C SER A 288 -4.57 25.62 17.56
N LYS A 289 -5.51 26.30 18.23
CA LYS A 289 -6.94 26.22 17.92
C LYS A 289 -7.26 26.70 16.52
N THR A 290 -6.45 27.61 15.96
CA THR A 290 -6.60 28.15 14.60
C THR A 290 -6.18 27.17 13.49
N GLN A 291 -5.44 26.11 13.82
CA GLN A 291 -5.08 25.05 12.85
C GLN A 291 -6.19 24.04 12.75
N SER A 292 -6.91 23.99 11.64
CA SER A 292 -8.00 23.03 11.40
C SER A 292 -7.55 21.82 10.56
N ALA A 293 -6.66 22.01 9.59
CA ALA A 293 -6.22 20.95 8.68
C ALA A 293 -5.49 19.83 9.43
N PHE A 294 -5.84 18.57 9.11
CA PHE A 294 -5.24 17.33 9.63
C PHE A 294 -5.40 17.09 11.14
N VAL A 295 -6.19 17.89 11.85
CA VAL A 295 -6.54 17.67 13.25
C VAL A 295 -7.94 17.09 13.33
N SER A 296 -8.12 15.94 14.01
CA SER A 296 -9.44 15.30 14.15
C SER A 296 -10.44 16.26 14.81
N GLU A 297 -11.70 16.21 14.37
CA GLU A 297 -12.82 16.99 14.91
C GLU A 297 -12.74 18.51 14.67
N ARG A 298 -11.82 18.98 13.81
CA ARG A 298 -11.74 20.36 13.37
C ARG A 298 -12.09 20.47 11.89
N GLN A 299 -12.87 21.50 11.57
CA GLN A 299 -13.27 21.82 10.19
C GLN A 299 -12.71 23.18 9.75
N ILE A 300 -12.42 23.31 8.47
CA ILE A 300 -11.97 24.61 7.91
C ILE A 300 -13.06 25.68 8.08
N PHE A 301 -14.32 25.27 8.04
CA PHE A 301 -15.46 26.16 8.25
C PHE A 301 -15.44 26.85 9.62
N ASP A 302 -14.93 26.21 10.66
CA ASP A 302 -14.83 26.84 11.99
C ASP A 302 -13.98 28.11 11.95
N ASN A 303 -12.85 28.09 11.23
CA ASN A 303 -11.99 29.26 11.07
C ASN A 303 -12.63 30.33 10.18
N ILE A 304 -13.36 29.94 9.14
CA ILE A 304 -14.08 30.89 8.26
C ILE A 304 -15.17 31.60 9.07
N THR A 305 -15.94 30.87 9.87
CA THR A 305 -16.99 31.43 10.72
C THR A 305 -16.43 32.41 11.74
N ILE A 306 -15.34 32.03 12.43
CA ILE A 306 -14.66 32.93 13.40
C ILE A 306 -14.18 34.21 12.70
N ALA A 307 -13.53 34.11 11.53
CA ALA A 307 -13.07 35.24 10.77
C ALA A 307 -14.24 36.14 10.34
N HIS A 308 -15.36 35.53 9.92
CA HIS A 308 -16.56 36.27 9.52
C HIS A 308 -17.20 37.03 10.71
N GLU A 309 -17.31 36.41 11.86
CA GLU A 309 -17.79 37.02 13.10
C GLU A 309 -16.89 38.18 13.54
N MET A 310 -15.55 38.03 13.43
CA MET A 310 -14.60 39.10 13.77
C MET A 310 -14.67 40.33 12.85
N ILE A 311 -15.14 40.16 11.61
CA ILE A 311 -15.27 41.25 10.64
C ILE A 311 -16.63 41.99 10.84
N HIS A 312 -17.65 41.28 11.31
CA HIS A 312 -19.02 41.82 11.44
C HIS A 312 -19.38 42.25 12.86
N SER A 313 -18.48 42.06 13.85
CA SER A 313 -18.58 42.63 15.21
C SER A 313 -17.80 43.95 15.31
#